data_8db057db554562cf4fe0eb77cdeda4d3
#
_entry.id   8db057db554562cf4fe0eb77cdeda4d3
#
_cell.length_a   1.000
_cell.length_b   1.000
_cell.length_c   1.000
_cell.angle_alpha   90.00
_cell.angle_beta   90.00
_cell.angle_gamma   90.00
#
_symmetry.space_group_name_H-M   'P 1'
#
loop_
_entity.id
_entity.type
_entity.pdbx_description
1 polymer ?
#
loop_
_entity_poly.entity_id
_entity_poly.type
_entity_poly.pdbx_seq_one_letter_code
_entity_poly.pdbx_strand_id
1 'polypeptide(L)'
;GIDRLFEKVEYPETRELHTQLNTVKQGLSKLKNGVSKTPVMRELPANRHRANRIHNRGNFLDQGDKVSPSVLELFGKLPDGAQADRLSVSRWLMEPDNPLTARVMVNRVWARLFGIGFVETEEDFGSQGLMPSHPELLDWLAVDYRENGWSLKKMLKTIVLSRTYRQSSSISPESLSADPANRLLGRGPRFRLSAEVVRDQSLVASGLLTPKIGGPSVMPPQPPGVWKS
;
A
#
# COMPACT_ATOMS: atom_id res chain seq x y z
N GLY A 1 -31.10 -0.57 -38.24
CA GLY A 1 -31.66 -0.06 -39.44
C GLY A 1 -32.84 0.89 -39.28
N ILE A 2 -33.96 0.45 -38.72
CA ILE A 2 -35.22 1.24 -38.68
C ILE A 2 -35.10 2.44 -37.73
N ASP A 3 -34.46 2.27 -36.59
CA ASP A 3 -34.27 3.37 -35.59
C ASP A 3 -33.54 4.60 -36.17
N ARG A 4 -32.59 4.41 -37.12
CA ARG A 4 -31.87 5.52 -37.76
C ARG A 4 -32.72 6.30 -38.78
N LEU A 5 -33.81 5.70 -39.29
CA LEU A 5 -34.70 6.39 -40.22
C LEU A 5 -35.69 7.28 -39.45
N PHE A 6 -36.15 6.86 -38.30
CA PHE A 6 -37.05 7.67 -37.45
C PHE A 6 -36.33 8.88 -36.83
N GLU A 7 -35.00 8.84 -36.59
CA GLU A 7 -34.24 9.99 -36.11
C GLU A 7 -34.16 11.15 -37.12
N LYS A 8 -34.45 10.92 -38.40
CA LYS A 8 -34.30 11.94 -39.47
C LYS A 8 -35.61 12.65 -39.87
N VAL A 9 -36.75 12.17 -39.38
CA VAL A 9 -38.07 12.79 -39.68
C VAL A 9 -38.50 13.63 -38.49
N GLU A 10 -38.30 14.94 -38.58
CA GLU A 10 -38.84 15.90 -37.58
C GLU A 10 -40.33 16.09 -37.81
N TYR A 11 -41.13 15.52 -36.95
CA TYR A 11 -42.54 15.88 -36.85
C TYR A 11 -42.68 17.14 -36.01
N PRO A 12 -43.46 18.16 -36.45
CA PRO A 12 -43.63 19.39 -35.67
C PRO A 12 -44.05 19.14 -34.23
N GLU A 13 -44.89 18.16 -33.99
CA GLU A 13 -45.41 17.74 -32.69
C GLU A 13 -44.35 17.19 -31.75
N THR A 14 -43.25 16.63 -32.26
CA THR A 14 -42.17 16.05 -31.45
C THR A 14 -40.98 16.97 -31.30
N ARG A 15 -40.97 18.12 -31.94
CA ARG A 15 -39.83 19.05 -31.97
C ARG A 15 -39.45 19.57 -30.56
N GLU A 16 -40.47 19.86 -29.77
CA GLU A 16 -40.26 20.33 -28.37
C GLU A 16 -39.66 19.20 -27.52
N LEU A 17 -40.16 17.98 -27.67
CA LEU A 17 -39.64 16.81 -26.96
C LEU A 17 -38.18 16.50 -27.36
N HIS A 18 -37.86 16.61 -28.64
CA HIS A 18 -36.48 16.46 -29.12
C HIS A 18 -35.53 17.53 -28.54
N THR A 19 -36.01 18.78 -28.45
CA THR A 19 -35.21 19.85 -27.84
C THR A 19 -34.97 19.60 -26.36
N GLN A 20 -36.00 19.20 -25.61
CA GLN A 20 -35.88 18.83 -24.20
C GLN A 20 -34.94 17.65 -24.00
N LEU A 21 -35.07 16.59 -24.83
CA LEU A 21 -34.20 15.42 -24.80
C LEU A 21 -32.72 15.81 -25.03
N ASN A 22 -32.46 16.66 -26.00
CA ASN A 22 -31.11 17.13 -26.32
C ASN A 22 -30.53 17.96 -25.18
N THR A 23 -31.34 18.81 -24.55
CA THR A 23 -30.93 19.61 -23.38
C THR A 23 -30.57 18.69 -22.22
N VAL A 24 -31.40 17.68 -21.93
CA VAL A 24 -31.11 16.68 -20.88
C VAL A 24 -29.86 15.86 -21.21
N LYS A 25 -29.71 15.38 -22.44
CA LYS A 25 -28.50 14.67 -22.89
C LYS A 25 -27.22 15.51 -22.73
N GLN A 26 -27.29 16.81 -23.09
CA GLN A 26 -26.17 17.74 -22.92
C GLN A 26 -25.85 17.96 -21.43
N GLY A 27 -26.88 18.17 -20.60
CA GLY A 27 -26.75 18.28 -19.15
C GLY A 27 -26.08 17.02 -18.54
N LEU A 28 -26.55 15.85 -18.92
CA LEU A 28 -25.99 14.56 -18.49
C LEU A 28 -24.52 14.41 -18.94
N SER A 29 -24.19 14.82 -20.17
CA SER A 29 -22.81 14.79 -20.67
C SER A 29 -21.91 15.73 -19.90
N LYS A 30 -22.36 16.95 -19.60
CA LYS A 30 -21.60 17.91 -18.78
C LYS A 30 -21.36 17.35 -17.37
N LEU A 31 -22.37 16.78 -16.71
CA LEU A 31 -22.23 16.15 -15.41
C LEU A 31 -21.24 14.97 -15.46
N LYS A 32 -21.38 14.05 -16.42
CA LYS A 32 -20.46 12.90 -16.58
C LYS A 32 -19.01 13.31 -16.84
N ASN A 33 -18.80 14.41 -17.56
CA ASN A 33 -17.44 14.92 -17.85
C ASN A 33 -16.86 15.73 -16.68
N GLY A 34 -17.70 16.30 -15.81
CA GLY A 34 -17.29 17.01 -14.61
C GLY A 34 -16.95 16.08 -13.43
N VAL A 35 -17.34 14.81 -13.50
CA VAL A 35 -16.99 13.83 -12.45
C VAL A 35 -15.55 13.37 -12.64
N SER A 36 -14.75 13.52 -11.58
CA SER A 36 -13.40 12.96 -11.54
C SER A 36 -13.44 11.45 -11.73
N LYS A 37 -12.72 10.94 -12.72
CA LYS A 37 -12.65 9.51 -13.03
C LYS A 37 -11.35 8.95 -12.49
N THR A 38 -11.45 7.93 -11.66
CA THR A 38 -10.30 7.18 -11.17
C THR A 38 -10.20 5.86 -11.94
N PRO A 39 -9.03 5.54 -12.52
CA PRO A 39 -8.80 4.23 -13.10
C PRO A 39 -8.97 3.14 -12.02
N VAL A 40 -9.79 2.15 -12.30
CA VAL A 40 -9.95 0.98 -11.43
C VAL A 40 -9.56 -0.29 -12.19
N MET A 41 -8.82 -1.17 -11.54
CA MET A 41 -8.52 -2.48 -12.09
C MET A 41 -9.76 -3.36 -12.03
N ARG A 42 -10.11 -3.97 -13.16
CA ARG A 42 -11.20 -4.97 -13.27
C ARG A 42 -10.63 -6.23 -13.86
N GLU A 43 -11.20 -7.37 -13.46
CA GLU A 43 -10.90 -8.63 -14.12
C GLU A 43 -11.39 -8.59 -15.56
N LEU A 44 -10.59 -9.17 -16.45
CA LEU A 44 -11.00 -9.32 -17.84
C LEU A 44 -12.11 -10.40 -17.92
N PRO A 45 -13.06 -10.25 -18.85
CA PRO A 45 -13.99 -11.33 -19.16
C PRO A 45 -13.22 -12.59 -19.62
N ALA A 46 -13.75 -13.76 -19.33
CA ALA A 46 -13.06 -15.03 -19.60
C ALA A 46 -12.58 -15.19 -21.06
N ASN A 47 -13.33 -14.66 -22.01
CA ASN A 47 -12.98 -14.68 -23.44
C ASN A 47 -11.84 -13.71 -23.82
N ARG A 48 -11.34 -12.88 -22.88
CA ARG A 48 -10.21 -11.97 -23.07
C ARG A 48 -9.02 -12.33 -22.21
N HIS A 49 -9.08 -13.42 -21.45
CA HIS A 49 -7.94 -13.88 -20.69
C HIS A 49 -6.81 -14.30 -21.64
N ARG A 50 -5.61 -13.81 -21.36
CA ARG A 50 -4.42 -14.17 -22.14
C ARG A 50 -3.90 -15.53 -21.67
N ALA A 51 -3.44 -16.35 -22.60
CA ALA A 51 -2.65 -17.53 -22.27
C ALA A 51 -1.24 -17.08 -21.89
N ASN A 52 -0.85 -17.31 -20.64
CA ASN A 52 0.52 -17.04 -20.19
C ASN A 52 1.38 -18.28 -20.37
N ARG A 53 2.65 -18.06 -20.69
CA ARG A 53 3.66 -19.11 -20.86
C ARG A 53 4.94 -18.76 -20.11
N ILE A 54 5.70 -19.76 -19.74
CA ILE A 54 7.03 -19.57 -19.20
C ILE A 54 7.92 -18.98 -20.32
N HIS A 55 8.64 -17.92 -20.02
CA HIS A 55 9.64 -17.37 -20.94
C HIS A 55 11.00 -17.94 -20.58
N ASN A 56 11.57 -18.77 -21.47
CA ASN A 56 12.87 -19.39 -21.26
C ASN A 56 13.94 -18.29 -21.13
N ARG A 57 14.62 -18.27 -19.98
CA ARG A 57 15.61 -17.22 -19.63
C ARG A 57 15.11 -15.79 -19.80
N GLY A 58 13.80 -15.56 -19.63
CA GLY A 58 13.19 -14.24 -19.78
C GLY A 58 12.97 -13.81 -21.24
N ASN A 59 13.27 -14.62 -22.21
CA ASN A 59 13.10 -14.31 -23.64
C ASN A 59 11.62 -14.48 -24.04
N PHE A 60 10.93 -13.39 -24.35
CA PHE A 60 9.53 -13.41 -24.74
C PHE A 60 9.25 -14.10 -26.09
N LEU A 61 10.27 -14.30 -26.93
CA LEU A 61 10.18 -15.04 -28.18
C LEU A 61 10.36 -16.55 -27.99
N ASP A 62 11.02 -16.96 -26.91
CA ASP A 62 11.23 -18.37 -26.57
C ASP A 62 10.27 -18.77 -25.44
N GLN A 63 9.07 -19.20 -25.87
CA GLN A 63 7.97 -19.54 -24.98
C GLN A 63 7.94 -21.04 -24.69
N GLY A 64 8.03 -21.39 -23.42
CA GLY A 64 7.87 -22.74 -22.92
C GLY A 64 6.41 -23.10 -22.62
N ASP A 65 6.20 -23.85 -21.53
CA ASP A 65 4.91 -24.39 -21.15
C ASP A 65 3.89 -23.31 -20.81
N LYS A 66 2.60 -23.62 -21.09
CA LYS A 66 1.48 -22.78 -20.66
C LYS A 66 1.31 -22.90 -19.15
N VAL A 67 1.15 -21.76 -18.50
CA VAL A 67 0.92 -21.68 -17.05
C VAL A 67 -0.44 -21.08 -16.75
N SER A 68 -1.03 -21.52 -15.65
CA SER A 68 -2.25 -20.95 -15.08
C SER A 68 -1.92 -20.02 -13.91
N PRO A 69 -2.73 -19.00 -13.66
CA PRO A 69 -2.58 -18.19 -12.45
C PRO A 69 -2.64 -19.05 -11.19
N SER A 70 -1.71 -18.86 -10.27
CA SER A 70 -1.63 -19.59 -9.01
C SER A 70 -1.00 -18.72 -7.93
N VAL A 71 -1.00 -19.20 -6.70
CA VAL A 71 -0.25 -18.65 -5.56
C VAL A 71 0.97 -19.54 -5.27
N LEU A 72 1.87 -19.06 -4.41
CA LEU A 72 3.03 -19.85 -3.98
C LEU A 72 2.56 -20.99 -3.07
N GLU A 73 2.66 -22.22 -3.54
CA GLU A 73 2.21 -23.43 -2.82
C GLU A 73 2.88 -23.63 -1.47
N LEU A 74 4.09 -23.07 -1.29
CA LEU A 74 4.81 -23.09 -0.03
C LEU A 74 4.01 -22.44 1.12
N PHE A 75 3.17 -21.46 0.80
CA PHE A 75 2.36 -20.72 1.78
C PHE A 75 0.86 -21.04 1.65
N GLY A 76 0.53 -22.23 1.21
CA GLY A 76 -0.84 -22.68 1.03
C GLY A 76 -1.31 -22.65 -0.41
N LYS A 77 -2.55 -23.07 -0.62
CA LYS A 77 -3.18 -23.16 -1.94
C LYS A 77 -4.46 -22.34 -1.96
N LEU A 78 -4.87 -21.91 -3.14
CA LEU A 78 -6.23 -21.39 -3.29
C LEU A 78 -7.24 -22.50 -2.95
N PRO A 79 -8.39 -22.16 -2.33
CA PRO A 79 -9.44 -23.13 -2.07
C PRO A 79 -9.89 -23.82 -3.37
N ASP A 80 -10.26 -25.08 -3.27
CA ASP A 80 -10.75 -25.86 -4.43
C ASP A 80 -11.95 -25.16 -5.07
N GLY A 81 -11.89 -25.01 -6.39
CA GLY A 81 -12.93 -24.31 -7.16
C GLY A 81 -12.87 -22.78 -7.08
N ALA A 82 -11.93 -22.19 -6.33
CA ALA A 82 -11.75 -20.74 -6.33
C ALA A 82 -11.26 -20.25 -7.70
N GLN A 83 -11.83 -19.15 -8.17
CA GLN A 83 -11.32 -18.47 -9.35
C GLN A 83 -9.95 -17.86 -9.03
N ALA A 84 -8.93 -18.15 -9.84
CA ALA A 84 -7.59 -17.60 -9.66
C ALA A 84 -7.54 -16.14 -10.16
N ASP A 85 -8.12 -15.23 -9.38
CA ASP A 85 -8.23 -13.82 -9.63
C ASP A 85 -7.52 -13.00 -8.53
N ARG A 86 -7.51 -11.67 -8.67
CA ARG A 86 -6.88 -10.77 -7.70
C ARG A 86 -7.54 -10.82 -6.32
N LEU A 87 -8.84 -11.09 -6.25
CA LEU A 87 -9.55 -11.23 -4.98
C LEU A 87 -9.09 -12.47 -4.23
N SER A 88 -8.92 -13.57 -4.94
CA SER A 88 -8.42 -14.83 -4.37
C SER A 88 -6.98 -14.69 -3.86
N VAL A 89 -6.10 -14.00 -4.61
CA VAL A 89 -4.74 -13.66 -4.13
C VAL A 89 -4.80 -12.77 -2.89
N SER A 90 -5.68 -11.76 -2.88
CA SER A 90 -5.85 -10.88 -1.72
C SER A 90 -6.30 -11.66 -0.47
N ARG A 91 -7.24 -12.59 -0.62
CA ARG A 91 -7.69 -13.46 0.49
C ARG A 91 -6.58 -14.37 0.98
N TRP A 92 -5.85 -15.00 0.07
CA TRP A 92 -4.69 -15.83 0.40
C TRP A 92 -3.60 -15.07 1.17
N LEU A 93 -3.31 -13.81 0.80
CA LEU A 93 -2.38 -12.95 1.54
C LEU A 93 -2.85 -12.67 2.97
N MET A 94 -4.15 -12.66 3.21
CA MET A 94 -4.75 -12.38 4.52
C MET A 94 -5.07 -13.64 5.33
N GLU A 95 -4.81 -14.84 4.77
CA GLU A 95 -5.03 -16.10 5.47
C GLU A 95 -4.22 -16.17 6.78
N PRO A 96 -4.80 -16.76 7.83
CA PRO A 96 -4.12 -16.93 9.12
C PRO A 96 -2.78 -17.66 9.02
N ASP A 97 -2.69 -18.59 8.10
CA ASP A 97 -1.50 -19.43 7.90
C ASP A 97 -0.44 -18.77 7.00
N ASN A 98 -0.73 -17.60 6.42
CA ASN A 98 0.27 -16.87 5.66
C ASN A 98 1.34 -16.30 6.61
N PRO A 99 2.60 -16.78 6.53
CA PRO A 99 3.62 -16.44 7.52
C PRO A 99 4.21 -15.04 7.30
N LEU A 100 4.01 -14.40 6.14
CA LEU A 100 4.76 -13.22 5.76
C LEU A 100 3.99 -11.92 5.93
N THR A 101 2.73 -11.85 5.52
CA THR A 101 2.02 -10.58 5.40
C THR A 101 2.04 -9.77 6.70
N ALA A 102 1.69 -10.39 7.82
CA ALA A 102 1.68 -9.71 9.12
C ALA A 102 3.08 -9.35 9.60
N ARG A 103 4.06 -10.28 9.47
CA ARG A 103 5.46 -10.04 9.87
C ARG A 103 6.10 -8.88 9.09
N VAL A 104 5.90 -8.83 7.79
CA VAL A 104 6.43 -7.75 6.94
C VAL A 104 5.84 -6.40 7.36
N MET A 105 4.53 -6.32 7.61
CA MET A 105 3.89 -5.09 8.07
C MET A 105 4.41 -4.63 9.43
N VAL A 106 4.51 -5.55 10.39
CA VAL A 106 5.07 -5.26 11.72
C VAL A 106 6.51 -4.79 11.61
N ASN A 107 7.33 -5.46 10.82
CA ASN A 107 8.73 -5.09 10.62
C ASN A 107 8.89 -3.67 10.07
N ARG A 108 8.11 -3.32 9.06
CA ARG A 108 8.12 -1.96 8.47
C ARG A 108 7.67 -0.89 9.44
N VAL A 109 6.63 -1.14 10.23
CA VAL A 109 6.18 -0.21 11.26
C VAL A 109 7.22 -0.07 12.36
N TRP A 110 7.81 -1.18 12.80
CA TRP A 110 8.90 -1.17 13.78
C TRP A 110 10.10 -0.36 13.30
N ALA A 111 10.54 -0.57 12.06
CA ALA A 111 11.65 0.19 11.47
C ALA A 111 11.39 1.70 11.45
N ARG A 112 10.14 2.13 11.21
CA ARG A 112 9.76 3.55 11.28
C ARG A 112 9.83 4.14 12.68
N LEU A 113 9.64 3.34 13.72
CA LEU A 113 9.64 3.77 15.11
C LEU A 113 11.02 3.65 15.77
N PHE A 114 11.81 2.66 15.37
CA PHE A 114 13.11 2.35 15.98
C PHE A 114 14.31 2.65 15.07
N GLY A 115 14.07 3.02 13.81
CA GLY A 115 15.10 3.31 12.83
C GLY A 115 15.65 2.09 12.11
N ILE A 116 15.42 0.88 12.63
CA ILE A 116 15.83 -0.40 12.05
C ILE A 116 14.76 -1.46 12.34
N GLY A 117 14.48 -2.33 11.38
CA GLY A 117 13.55 -3.45 11.55
C GLY A 117 14.12 -4.59 12.38
N PHE A 118 13.29 -5.50 12.84
CA PHE A 118 13.73 -6.80 13.37
C PHE A 118 14.54 -7.55 12.32
N VAL A 119 14.04 -7.55 11.08
CA VAL A 119 14.74 -7.95 9.87
C VAL A 119 15.25 -6.69 9.20
N GLU A 120 16.57 -6.51 9.13
CA GLU A 120 17.19 -5.31 8.55
C GLU A 120 16.96 -5.21 7.04
N THR A 121 16.92 -6.35 6.36
CA THR A 121 16.60 -6.47 4.93
C THR A 121 15.10 -6.39 4.74
N GLU A 122 14.51 -5.18 4.88
CA GLU A 122 13.05 -4.98 4.86
C GLU A 122 12.37 -5.50 3.59
N GLU A 123 13.10 -5.56 2.48
CA GLU A 123 12.62 -6.05 1.19
C GLU A 123 12.81 -7.56 1.01
N ASP A 124 13.60 -8.21 1.87
CA ASP A 124 13.93 -9.62 1.73
C ASP A 124 13.80 -10.38 3.05
N PHE A 125 12.72 -11.15 3.16
CA PHE A 125 12.45 -12.08 4.26
C PHE A 125 12.78 -13.54 3.88
N GLY A 126 13.44 -13.72 2.74
CA GLY A 126 13.81 -15.03 2.22
C GLY A 126 15.21 -15.48 2.63
N SER A 127 15.74 -16.45 1.90
CA SER A 127 17.04 -17.06 2.17
C SER A 127 18.25 -16.15 1.97
N GLN A 128 18.08 -15.04 1.27
CA GLN A 128 19.11 -14.02 1.05
C GLN A 128 19.04 -12.91 2.10
N GLY A 129 17.94 -12.84 2.87
CA GLY A 129 17.72 -11.84 3.91
C GLY A 129 18.41 -12.20 5.23
N LEU A 130 18.45 -11.23 6.13
CA LEU A 130 18.96 -11.40 7.49
C LEU A 130 17.91 -12.00 8.41
N MET A 131 18.36 -12.81 9.37
CA MET A 131 17.46 -13.33 10.40
C MET A 131 16.97 -12.20 11.32
N PRO A 132 15.73 -12.29 11.83
CA PRO A 132 15.22 -11.30 12.75
C PRO A 132 15.99 -11.28 14.08
N SER A 133 16.25 -10.08 14.60
CA SER A 133 16.95 -9.92 15.89
C SER A 133 16.15 -10.48 17.08
N HIS A 134 14.82 -10.38 17.01
CA HIS A 134 13.88 -10.81 18.04
C HIS A 134 12.72 -11.57 17.39
N PRO A 135 12.92 -12.84 16.98
CA PRO A 135 11.90 -13.58 16.23
C PRO A 135 10.59 -13.76 17.00
N GLU A 136 10.67 -14.09 18.28
CA GLU A 136 9.49 -14.29 19.12
C GLU A 136 8.65 -13.02 19.29
N LEU A 137 9.30 -11.86 19.42
CA LEU A 137 8.60 -10.57 19.50
C LEU A 137 7.96 -10.18 18.17
N LEU A 138 8.64 -10.44 17.07
CA LEU A 138 8.10 -10.22 15.72
C LEU A 138 6.85 -11.09 15.52
N ASP A 139 6.91 -12.36 15.91
CA ASP A 139 5.81 -13.30 15.79
C ASP A 139 4.63 -12.92 16.68
N TRP A 140 4.89 -12.56 17.91
CA TRP A 140 3.86 -12.10 18.83
C TRP A 140 3.14 -10.85 18.30
N LEU A 141 3.88 -9.85 17.86
CA LEU A 141 3.31 -8.62 17.28
C LEU A 141 2.52 -8.93 16.00
N ALA A 142 2.97 -9.87 15.17
CA ALA A 142 2.29 -10.25 13.94
C ALA A 142 0.94 -10.94 14.24
N VAL A 143 0.90 -11.79 15.24
CA VAL A 143 -0.35 -12.44 15.73
C VAL A 143 -1.29 -11.40 16.33
N ASP A 144 -0.80 -10.56 17.26
CA ASP A 144 -1.60 -9.50 17.89
C ASP A 144 -2.19 -8.54 16.86
N TYR A 145 -1.40 -8.13 15.85
CA TYR A 145 -1.86 -7.27 14.78
C TYR A 145 -3.01 -7.87 13.97
N ARG A 146 -2.89 -9.15 13.62
CA ARG A 146 -3.92 -9.89 12.89
C ARG A 146 -5.19 -10.08 13.73
N GLU A 147 -5.07 -10.56 14.97
CA GLU A 147 -6.18 -10.81 15.89
C GLU A 147 -6.94 -9.53 16.25
N ASN A 148 -6.25 -8.40 16.27
CA ASN A 148 -6.86 -7.07 16.44
C ASN A 148 -7.46 -6.50 15.15
N GLY A 149 -7.73 -7.33 14.13
CA GLY A 149 -8.38 -6.94 12.88
C GLY A 149 -7.51 -6.03 12.01
N TRP A 150 -6.20 -6.26 11.98
CA TRP A 150 -5.23 -5.48 11.19
C TRP A 150 -5.24 -3.99 11.52
N SER A 151 -5.48 -3.65 12.79
CA SER A 151 -5.59 -2.27 13.25
C SER A 151 -4.21 -1.64 13.47
N LEU A 152 -3.74 -0.87 12.52
CA LEU A 152 -2.50 -0.10 12.62
C LEU A 152 -2.48 0.80 13.88
N LYS A 153 -3.61 1.43 14.24
CA LYS A 153 -3.70 2.26 15.44
C LYS A 153 -3.47 1.47 16.73
N LYS A 154 -4.02 0.25 16.82
CA LYS A 154 -3.80 -0.60 18.01
C LYS A 154 -2.34 -1.04 18.10
N MET A 155 -1.76 -1.51 16.99
CA MET A 155 -0.35 -1.90 16.94
C MET A 155 0.58 -0.75 17.32
N LEU A 156 0.40 0.43 16.73
CA LEU A 156 1.17 1.63 17.10
C LEU A 156 1.03 1.94 18.59
N LYS A 157 -0.20 1.89 19.13
CA LYS A 157 -0.44 2.13 20.56
C LYS A 157 0.30 1.12 21.44
N THR A 158 0.25 -0.17 21.09
CA THR A 158 0.96 -1.23 21.79
C THR A 158 2.46 -0.96 21.85
N ILE A 159 3.05 -0.61 20.71
CA ILE A 159 4.50 -0.35 20.59
C ILE A 159 4.90 0.90 21.36
N VAL A 160 4.23 2.05 21.13
CA VAL A 160 4.66 3.33 21.73
C VAL A 160 4.41 3.43 23.23
N LEU A 161 3.49 2.61 23.77
CA LEU A 161 3.28 2.53 25.21
C LEU A 161 4.19 1.52 25.90
N SER A 162 4.95 0.71 25.14
CA SER A 162 5.90 -0.25 25.70
C SER A 162 7.01 0.43 26.49
N ARG A 163 7.57 -0.29 27.48
CA ARG A 163 8.76 0.20 28.21
C ARG A 163 9.94 0.36 27.27
N THR A 164 10.10 -0.52 26.29
CA THR A 164 11.17 -0.49 25.29
C THR A 164 11.16 0.80 24.48
N TYR A 165 10.00 1.27 24.04
CA TYR A 165 9.91 2.52 23.28
C TYR A 165 10.09 3.76 24.17
N ARG A 166 9.64 3.69 25.42
CA ARG A 166 9.62 4.82 26.37
C ARG A 166 10.89 4.96 27.20
N GLN A 167 11.86 4.09 27.02
CA GLN A 167 13.13 4.18 27.75
C GLN A 167 13.98 5.37 27.28
N SER A 168 14.95 5.76 28.11
CA SER A 168 15.89 6.85 27.78
C SER A 168 16.72 6.50 26.55
N SER A 169 16.99 7.49 25.71
CA SER A 169 17.94 7.39 24.59
C SER A 169 19.38 7.75 24.96
N SER A 170 19.67 7.96 26.26
CA SER A 170 21.02 8.22 26.72
C SER A 170 21.94 7.03 26.45
N ILE A 171 23.17 7.31 26.06
CA ILE A 171 24.15 6.31 25.67
C ILE A 171 25.34 6.43 26.64
N SER A 172 25.68 5.33 27.34
CA SER A 172 26.95 5.22 28.04
C SER A 172 28.02 4.63 27.11
N PRO A 173 29.31 4.93 27.34
CA PRO A 173 30.42 4.36 26.57
C PRO A 173 30.37 2.82 26.52
N GLU A 174 30.00 2.17 27.62
CA GLU A 174 29.89 0.72 27.74
C GLU A 174 28.74 0.19 26.87
N SER A 175 27.57 0.84 26.93
CA SER A 175 26.41 0.49 26.12
C SER A 175 26.68 0.66 24.62
N LEU A 176 27.42 1.72 24.26
CA LEU A 176 27.79 1.98 22.88
C LEU A 176 28.80 0.94 22.37
N SER A 177 29.75 0.53 23.22
CA SER A 177 30.73 -0.51 22.87
C SER A 177 30.09 -1.90 22.72
N ALA A 178 29.13 -2.25 23.60
CA ALA A 178 28.50 -3.56 23.62
C ALA A 178 27.48 -3.73 22.48
N ASP A 179 26.70 -2.71 22.19
CA ASP A 179 25.65 -2.73 21.15
C ASP A 179 25.56 -1.37 20.43
N PRO A 180 26.48 -1.11 19.49
CA PRO A 180 26.53 0.15 18.76
C PRO A 180 25.25 0.48 18.02
N ALA A 181 24.65 -0.52 17.36
CA ALA A 181 23.45 -0.39 16.54
C ALA A 181 22.14 -0.49 17.34
N ASN A 182 22.21 -0.64 18.69
CA ASN A 182 21.03 -0.85 19.53
C ASN A 182 20.15 -2.02 19.09
N ARG A 183 20.77 -3.10 18.66
CA ARG A 183 20.06 -4.32 18.20
C ARG A 183 19.37 -5.05 19.35
N LEU A 184 19.90 -4.91 20.56
CA LEU A 184 19.33 -5.52 21.76
C LEU A 184 18.28 -4.64 22.45
N LEU A 185 17.94 -3.50 21.86
CA LEU A 185 16.93 -2.55 22.34
C LEU A 185 17.20 -2.07 23.77
N GLY A 186 18.48 -1.93 24.16
CA GLY A 186 18.92 -1.52 25.49
C GLY A 186 18.69 -0.03 25.79
N ARG A 187 18.33 0.77 24.79
CA ARG A 187 18.05 2.21 24.90
C ARG A 187 16.98 2.65 23.91
N GLY A 188 16.40 3.82 24.13
CA GLY A 188 15.46 4.44 23.18
C GLY A 188 16.13 4.73 21.84
N PRO A 189 15.37 4.70 20.73
CA PRO A 189 15.91 4.91 19.40
C PRO A 189 16.46 6.33 19.22
N ARG A 190 17.58 6.45 18.48
CA ARG A 190 18.17 7.73 18.05
C ARG A 190 18.56 7.62 16.59
N PHE A 191 17.71 8.13 15.72
CA PHE A 191 17.96 8.17 14.28
C PHE A 191 17.48 9.49 13.71
N ARG A 192 17.99 9.83 12.52
CA ARG A 192 17.62 11.08 11.86
C ARG A 192 16.25 10.92 11.20
N LEU A 193 15.34 11.81 11.56
CA LEU A 193 14.03 11.89 10.92
C LEU A 193 14.13 12.49 9.52
N SER A 194 13.17 12.19 8.65
CA SER A 194 13.06 12.85 7.35
C SER A 194 12.71 14.34 7.51
N ALA A 195 13.03 15.12 6.48
CA ALA A 195 12.79 16.57 6.51
C ALA A 195 11.30 16.90 6.68
N GLU A 196 10.42 16.08 6.08
CA GLU A 196 8.97 16.23 6.18
C GLU A 196 8.50 16.03 7.63
N VAL A 197 8.98 14.98 8.29
CA VAL A 197 8.64 14.71 9.70
C VAL A 197 9.15 15.80 10.62
N VAL A 198 10.38 16.30 10.42
CA VAL A 198 10.93 17.42 11.19
C VAL A 198 10.09 18.68 11.02
N ARG A 199 9.69 18.98 9.78
CA ARG A 199 8.80 20.12 9.50
C ARG A 199 7.44 19.96 10.19
N ASP A 200 6.81 18.81 10.04
CA ASP A 200 5.49 18.56 10.64
C ASP A 200 5.55 18.60 12.17
N GLN A 201 6.61 18.07 12.77
CA GLN A 201 6.85 18.16 14.21
C GLN A 201 6.96 19.62 14.67
N SER A 202 7.67 20.46 13.92
CA SER A 202 7.79 21.89 14.21
C SER A 202 6.44 22.60 14.11
N LEU A 203 5.63 22.27 13.10
CA LEU A 203 4.29 22.82 12.91
C LEU A 203 3.31 22.35 14.00
N VAL A 204 3.42 21.11 14.46
CA VAL A 204 2.63 20.61 15.60
C VAL A 204 3.00 21.37 16.87
N ALA A 205 4.30 21.51 17.17
CA ALA A 205 4.80 22.17 18.38
C ALA A 205 4.39 23.66 18.43
N SER A 206 4.34 24.32 17.26
CA SER A 206 3.91 25.73 17.15
C SER A 206 2.38 25.91 17.03
N GLY A 207 1.60 24.84 16.95
CA GLY A 207 0.16 24.89 16.74
C GLY A 207 -0.28 25.33 15.33
N LEU A 208 0.65 25.35 14.37
CA LEU A 208 0.41 25.81 12.99
C LEU A 208 0.07 24.66 12.02
N LEU A 209 0.10 23.42 12.48
CA LEU A 209 -0.24 22.30 11.62
C LEU A 209 -1.73 22.31 11.28
N THR A 210 -2.05 22.33 9.98
CA THR A 210 -3.42 22.11 9.50
C THR A 210 -3.60 20.61 9.25
N PRO A 211 -4.42 19.87 10.04
CA PRO A 211 -4.57 18.42 9.93
C PRO A 211 -5.52 18.03 8.79
N LYS A 212 -5.32 18.60 7.60
CA LYS A 212 -6.07 18.29 6.39
C LYS A 212 -5.33 17.25 5.57
N ILE A 213 -5.94 16.08 5.40
CA ILE A 213 -5.39 15.01 4.56
C ILE A 213 -5.99 15.09 3.16
N GLY A 214 -5.13 14.98 2.13
CA GLY A 214 -5.52 15.04 0.72
C GLY A 214 -5.48 16.47 0.14
N GLY A 215 -5.67 16.56 -1.16
CA GLY A 215 -5.52 17.78 -1.93
C GLY A 215 -4.18 17.88 -2.67
N PRO A 216 -3.89 19.01 -3.32
CA PRO A 216 -2.61 19.22 -4.02
C PRO A 216 -1.45 19.26 -3.04
N SER A 217 -0.28 18.83 -3.51
CA SER A 217 0.97 18.94 -2.74
C SER A 217 1.29 20.40 -2.39
N VAL A 218 1.81 20.60 -1.18
CA VAL A 218 2.27 21.91 -0.74
C VAL A 218 3.72 22.14 -1.19
N MET A 219 4.04 23.37 -1.56
CA MET A 219 5.38 23.83 -1.87
C MET A 219 5.89 24.69 -0.70
N PRO A 220 6.60 24.11 0.28
CA PRO A 220 7.12 24.89 1.41
C PRO A 220 8.20 25.87 0.91
N PRO A 221 8.33 27.04 1.55
CA PRO A 221 9.41 27.95 1.24
C PRO A 221 10.78 27.26 1.37
N GLN A 222 11.63 27.45 0.38
CA GLN A 222 12.97 26.89 0.36
C GLN A 222 14.00 28.02 0.48
N PRO A 223 15.11 27.79 1.16
CA PRO A 223 16.21 28.75 1.17
C PRO A 223 16.71 29.03 -0.24
N PRO A 224 17.16 30.27 -0.55
CA PRO A 224 17.73 30.58 -1.86
C PRO A 224 18.91 29.66 -2.18
N GLY A 225 18.95 29.13 -3.39
CA GLY A 225 20.05 28.29 -3.87
C GLY A 225 19.89 26.78 -3.72
N VAL A 226 18.87 26.29 -3.01
CA VAL A 226 18.63 24.82 -2.86
C VAL A 226 18.35 24.15 -4.20
N TRP A 227 17.72 24.84 -5.14
CA TRP A 227 17.35 24.33 -6.48
C TRP A 227 18.24 24.85 -7.61
N LYS A 228 19.40 25.45 -7.30
CA LYS A 228 20.38 25.80 -8.32
C LYS A 228 21.32 24.61 -8.50
N SER A 229 21.00 23.75 -9.44
CA SER A 229 21.94 22.84 -10.12
C SER A 229 22.49 23.48 -11.36
#